data_486eb300a0eae5aee13e88cc5dac849b
#
_entry.id   486eb300a0eae5aee13e88cc5dac849b
#
_cell.length_a   1.000
_cell.length_b   1.000
_cell.length_c   1.000
_cell.angle_alpha   90.00
_cell.angle_beta   90.00
_cell.angle_gamma   90.00
#
_symmetry.space_group_name_H-M   'P 1'
#
loop_
_entity.id
_entity.type
_entity.pdbx_description
1 polymer ?
#
loop_
_entity_poly.entity_id
_entity_poly.type
_entity_poly.pdbx_seq_one_letter_code
_entity_poly.pdbx_strand_id
1 'polypeptide(L)'
;MKNRRWLIVISCLVMFAMILGACAPKAEPTATDAPPAPEATDVPDAPTDVPAPTAEPVAAEPEPAEITFWHAMSGSRGDVINAIAERFMEANPHIKLTAEYSGSYAETLTKALAATRSGTPPTIVQVYEVGTESMLDSGAIVPVYTLNKGEVDWADVVQPILKYYSKDGELYCMPFNSSTAMVYYNIDMLEAAGIDVGTPPTTWAEIEEYSLKVIEAGLAPGGFSMGWPAWILEQTFAMHDQLFADSDNGRSGLATEVYLNSDFGVKVLTEWQRMADEKVLVYGGREYSANDPFLAAQFPFLIQSTSSLGGILGKATFKVGTTFLPRLDGDYPKGNSVVGGGCLWLMDGTTPAQQAAAWEFFKFINTPAETIAWHKETGYFPATNTAYEQLKAEGWFEEEPNHATAFNQILGGADTPASVGVLLGNFVQIRDIVGAAIEDVVVNGVDPKTALDKATADSNQVLSDYASLLK
;
A
#
# COMPACT_ATOMS: atom_id res chain seq x y z
N MET A 1 -51.73 -8.05 7.69
CA MET A 1 -51.49 -9.49 7.40
C MET A 1 -52.39 -9.89 6.25
N LYS A 2 -51.90 -10.58 5.25
CA LYS A 2 -52.46 -10.88 3.91
C LYS A 2 -52.24 -9.75 2.88
N ASN A 3 -51.45 -10.05 1.89
CA ASN A 3 -51.31 -9.61 0.51
C ASN A 3 -49.87 -9.22 0.12
N ARG A 4 -49.02 -10.23 0.03
CA ARG A 4 -47.71 -10.08 -0.63
C ARG A 4 -47.20 -11.39 -1.24
N ARG A 5 -48.08 -12.11 -1.95
CA ARG A 5 -47.73 -13.40 -2.59
C ARG A 5 -48.24 -13.55 -4.03
N TRP A 6 -48.41 -12.42 -4.78
CA TRP A 6 -49.00 -12.49 -6.13
C TRP A 6 -48.21 -11.79 -7.25
N LEU A 7 -46.88 -11.55 -7.06
CA LEU A 7 -46.04 -10.88 -8.07
C LEU A 7 -44.84 -11.72 -8.57
N ILE A 8 -44.81 -13.03 -8.34
CA ILE A 8 -43.67 -13.90 -8.75
C ILE A 8 -44.05 -14.92 -9.84
N VAL A 9 -45.24 -14.89 -10.42
CA VAL A 9 -45.68 -15.92 -11.38
C VAL A 9 -45.81 -15.45 -12.84
N ILE A 10 -45.46 -14.23 -13.21
CA ILE A 10 -45.61 -13.72 -14.59
C ILE A 10 -44.29 -13.54 -15.35
N SER A 11 -43.12 -13.92 -14.83
CA SER A 11 -41.83 -13.72 -15.52
C SER A 11 -41.21 -14.99 -16.17
N CYS A 12 -41.86 -16.11 -16.22
CA CYS A 12 -41.27 -17.36 -16.74
C CYS A 12 -41.89 -17.92 -18.05
N LEU A 13 -42.52 -17.10 -18.90
CA LEU A 13 -43.23 -17.65 -20.09
C LEU A 13 -42.96 -16.92 -21.42
N VAL A 14 -41.78 -16.31 -21.62
CA VAL A 14 -41.39 -15.70 -22.92
C VAL A 14 -39.98 -16.08 -23.37
N MET A 15 -39.49 -17.26 -23.10
CA MET A 15 -38.17 -17.68 -23.59
C MET A 15 -38.15 -19.13 -24.08
N PHE A 16 -39.08 -19.47 -25.02
CA PHE A 16 -39.05 -20.78 -25.70
C PHE A 16 -39.64 -20.71 -27.10
N ALA A 17 -38.99 -20.02 -28.03
CA ALA A 17 -39.21 -20.20 -29.46
C ALA A 17 -38.12 -19.49 -30.26
N MET A 18 -37.12 -20.20 -30.72
CA MET A 18 -36.39 -20.02 -32.00
C MET A 18 -35.09 -20.85 -32.00
N ILE A 19 -35.26 -22.13 -32.23
CA ILE A 19 -34.19 -22.98 -32.77
C ILE A 19 -34.86 -23.86 -33.81
N LEU A 20 -34.61 -23.60 -35.10
CA LEU A 20 -34.65 -24.59 -36.20
C LEU A 20 -34.33 -23.91 -37.54
N GLY A 21 -33.30 -24.38 -38.20
CA GLY A 21 -33.01 -24.18 -39.62
C GLY A 21 -31.59 -23.64 -39.87
N ALA A 22 -30.69 -24.19 -40.57
CA ALA A 22 -30.64 -25.35 -41.44
C ALA A 22 -29.17 -25.62 -41.80
N CYS A 23 -28.75 -26.86 -41.91
CA CYS A 23 -27.49 -27.29 -42.49
C CYS A 23 -27.53 -27.21 -44.02
N ALA A 24 -26.44 -26.79 -44.69
CA ALA A 24 -26.08 -27.19 -46.06
C ALA A 24 -24.55 -27.09 -46.28
N PRO A 25 -23.96 -27.92 -47.15
CA PRO A 25 -22.57 -28.33 -47.04
C PRO A 25 -21.59 -27.51 -47.91
N LYS A 26 -20.33 -27.64 -47.51
CA LYS A 26 -19.11 -27.06 -48.08
C LYS A 26 -18.80 -27.71 -49.46
N ALA A 27 -18.48 -26.88 -50.47
CA ALA A 27 -17.89 -27.30 -51.74
C ALA A 27 -16.45 -26.74 -51.83
N GLU A 28 -15.49 -27.61 -52.14
CA GLU A 28 -14.11 -27.28 -52.50
C GLU A 28 -14.02 -26.70 -53.91
N PRO A 29 -13.12 -25.78 -54.19
CA PRO A 29 -12.79 -25.42 -55.58
C PRO A 29 -11.54 -26.14 -56.07
N THR A 30 -11.71 -26.73 -57.24
CA THR A 30 -10.71 -27.37 -58.08
C THR A 30 -9.75 -26.36 -58.69
N ALA A 31 -8.49 -26.74 -58.80
CA ALA A 31 -7.44 -26.01 -59.51
C ALA A 31 -7.68 -25.99 -61.00
N THR A 32 -7.46 -24.86 -61.65
CA THR A 32 -7.40 -24.75 -63.14
C THR A 32 -6.16 -23.95 -63.55
N ASP A 33 -5.48 -24.49 -64.55
CA ASP A 33 -4.20 -24.10 -65.12
C ASP A 33 -4.09 -22.64 -65.60
N ALA A 34 -2.84 -22.14 -65.54
CA ALA A 34 -2.42 -20.84 -66.07
C ALA A 34 -2.19 -20.88 -67.59
N PRO A 35 -2.57 -19.85 -68.37
CA PRO A 35 -2.10 -19.63 -69.75
C PRO A 35 -0.83 -18.77 -69.80
N PRO A 36 -0.08 -18.80 -70.91
CA PRO A 36 1.27 -18.30 -71.05
C PRO A 36 1.35 -16.78 -71.29
N ALA A 37 2.51 -16.22 -70.95
CA ALA A 37 2.86 -14.83 -71.07
C ALA A 37 2.95 -14.34 -72.52
N PRO A 38 2.52 -13.11 -72.86
CA PRO A 38 2.86 -12.45 -74.12
C PRO A 38 4.12 -11.55 -73.99
N GLU A 39 4.79 -11.42 -75.11
CA GLU A 39 6.05 -10.73 -75.40
C GLU A 39 5.99 -9.22 -75.10
N ALA A 40 7.17 -8.70 -74.79
CA ALA A 40 7.43 -7.28 -74.57
C ALA A 40 7.28 -6.45 -75.82
N THR A 41 6.54 -5.35 -75.70
CA THR A 41 6.59 -4.23 -76.69
C THR A 41 7.00 -2.97 -75.98
N ASP A 42 8.04 -2.35 -76.53
CA ASP A 42 8.58 -1.03 -76.13
C ASP A 42 7.50 0.06 -76.15
N VAL A 43 7.40 0.79 -75.06
CA VAL A 43 6.65 2.06 -74.97
C VAL A 43 7.52 3.13 -74.34
N PRO A 44 7.52 4.36 -74.79
CA PRO A 44 8.51 5.41 -74.42
C PRO A 44 8.24 6.01 -73.06
N ASP A 45 9.34 6.45 -72.38
CA ASP A 45 9.40 7.16 -71.12
C ASP A 45 8.35 8.30 -71.00
N ALA A 46 7.45 8.12 -70.01
CA ALA A 46 6.64 9.21 -69.46
C ALA A 46 7.30 9.72 -68.17
N PRO A 47 7.20 11.01 -67.84
CA PRO A 47 7.90 11.60 -66.69
C PRO A 47 7.40 11.02 -65.37
N THR A 48 8.35 10.56 -64.55
CA THR A 48 8.14 10.06 -63.20
C THR A 48 7.58 11.18 -62.30
N ASP A 49 6.28 11.15 -62.03
CA ASP A 49 5.71 11.90 -60.92
C ASP A 49 6.31 11.37 -59.60
N VAL A 50 7.11 12.18 -58.96
CA VAL A 50 7.61 11.95 -57.61
C VAL A 50 6.40 12.08 -56.67
N PRO A 51 6.01 11.02 -55.90
CA PRO A 51 4.95 11.19 -54.95
C PRO A 51 5.32 12.27 -53.93
N ALA A 52 4.41 13.22 -53.72
CA ALA A 52 4.56 14.22 -52.65
C ALA A 52 4.80 13.48 -51.31
N PRO A 53 5.67 13.99 -50.41
CA PRO A 53 5.90 13.39 -49.12
C PRO A 53 4.55 13.26 -48.40
N THR A 54 4.19 12.04 -48.04
CA THR A 54 3.05 11.75 -47.19
C THR A 54 3.25 12.55 -45.90
N ALA A 55 2.39 13.52 -45.62
CA ALA A 55 2.41 14.26 -44.38
C ALA A 55 2.39 13.26 -43.23
N GLU A 56 3.36 13.34 -42.34
CA GLU A 56 3.30 12.57 -41.07
C GLU A 56 1.96 12.84 -40.40
N PRO A 57 1.27 11.84 -39.85
CA PRO A 57 0.02 12.06 -39.15
C PRO A 57 0.28 13.09 -38.04
N VAL A 58 -0.36 14.25 -38.14
CA VAL A 58 -0.38 15.22 -37.04
C VAL A 58 -0.93 14.46 -35.82
N ALA A 59 -0.12 14.37 -34.77
CA ALA A 59 -0.56 13.79 -33.53
C ALA A 59 -1.87 14.48 -33.11
N ALA A 60 -2.93 13.71 -32.92
CA ALA A 60 -4.20 14.25 -32.48
C ALA A 60 -3.97 15.02 -31.17
N GLU A 61 -4.54 16.21 -31.04
CA GLU A 61 -4.49 16.93 -29.79
C GLU A 61 -5.10 16.04 -28.68
N PRO A 62 -4.48 15.97 -27.47
CA PRO A 62 -5.00 15.14 -26.40
C PRO A 62 -6.42 15.57 -26.00
N GLU A 63 -7.30 14.60 -25.82
CA GLU A 63 -8.69 14.88 -25.44
C GLU A 63 -8.78 15.49 -24.04
N PRO A 64 -9.56 16.57 -23.84
CA PRO A 64 -9.79 17.12 -22.51
C PRO A 64 -10.46 16.09 -21.59
N ALA A 65 -9.99 16.00 -20.35
CA ALA A 65 -10.56 15.09 -19.36
C ALA A 65 -10.67 15.75 -17.99
N GLU A 66 -11.73 15.40 -17.25
CA GLU A 66 -11.86 15.73 -15.84
C GLU A 66 -11.78 14.44 -15.00
N ILE A 67 -10.86 14.40 -14.05
CA ILE A 67 -10.62 13.27 -13.16
C ILE A 67 -10.68 13.69 -11.70
N THR A 68 -11.15 12.78 -10.84
CA THR A 68 -11.21 12.98 -9.39
C THR A 68 -10.25 12.02 -8.69
N PHE A 69 -9.58 12.52 -7.67
CA PHE A 69 -8.68 11.74 -6.82
C PHE A 69 -9.11 11.82 -5.36
N TRP A 70 -9.68 10.75 -4.83
CA TRP A 70 -10.03 10.65 -3.41
C TRP A 70 -8.86 10.13 -2.60
N HIS A 71 -8.48 10.87 -1.55
CA HIS A 71 -7.34 10.54 -0.70
C HIS A 71 -7.63 10.68 0.80
N ALA A 72 -6.79 10.07 1.62
CA ALA A 72 -6.89 10.06 3.09
C ALA A 72 -5.83 10.95 3.77
N MET A 73 -5.20 11.86 3.03
CA MET A 73 -4.15 12.73 3.55
C MET A 73 -4.71 14.04 4.06
N SER A 74 -4.52 14.34 5.34
CA SER A 74 -4.93 15.60 5.97
C SER A 74 -3.72 16.43 6.40
N GLY A 75 -3.96 17.71 6.72
CA GLY A 75 -2.91 18.65 7.13
C GLY A 75 -1.83 18.82 6.07
N SER A 76 -0.59 18.99 6.48
CA SER A 76 0.54 19.24 5.56
C SER A 76 0.67 18.22 4.43
N ARG A 77 0.33 16.94 4.67
CA ARG A 77 0.35 15.93 3.60
C ARG A 77 -0.73 16.17 2.55
N GLY A 78 -1.90 16.67 2.96
CA GLY A 78 -2.96 17.11 2.05
C GLY A 78 -2.52 18.31 1.22
N ASP A 79 -1.79 19.25 1.83
CA ASP A 79 -1.25 20.41 1.11
C ASP A 79 -0.24 19.98 0.03
N VAL A 80 0.60 18.97 0.33
CA VAL A 80 1.53 18.40 -0.66
C VAL A 80 0.78 17.74 -1.83
N ILE A 81 -0.31 17.00 -1.57
CA ILE A 81 -1.14 16.42 -2.64
C ILE A 81 -1.74 17.51 -3.53
N ASN A 82 -2.25 18.59 -2.94
CA ASN A 82 -2.78 19.71 -3.71
C ASN A 82 -1.70 20.35 -4.59
N ALA A 83 -0.48 20.54 -4.07
CA ALA A 83 0.65 21.06 -4.84
C ALA A 83 1.05 20.11 -5.97
N ILE A 84 1.03 18.80 -5.78
CA ILE A 84 1.25 17.81 -6.86
C ILE A 84 0.18 17.94 -7.94
N ALA A 85 -1.10 18.05 -7.54
CA ALA A 85 -2.21 18.21 -8.48
C ALA A 85 -2.08 19.49 -9.32
N GLU A 86 -1.65 20.62 -8.72
CA GLU A 86 -1.39 21.87 -9.41
C GLU A 86 -0.26 21.71 -10.44
N ARG A 87 0.91 21.16 -10.05
CA ARG A 87 2.02 20.91 -10.97
C ARG A 87 1.65 19.97 -12.11
N PHE A 88 0.84 18.95 -11.80
CA PHE A 88 0.34 18.05 -12.85
C PHE A 88 -0.52 18.76 -13.87
N MET A 89 -1.47 19.61 -13.43
CA MET A 89 -2.33 20.38 -14.32
C MET A 89 -1.57 21.44 -15.12
N GLU A 90 -0.52 22.05 -14.55
CA GLU A 90 0.38 22.94 -15.29
C GLU A 90 1.10 22.23 -16.45
N ALA A 91 1.55 20.99 -16.20
CA ALA A 91 2.20 20.14 -17.20
C ALA A 91 1.21 19.56 -18.23
N ASN A 92 -0.07 19.41 -17.84
CA ASN A 92 -1.12 18.77 -18.64
C ASN A 92 -2.40 19.64 -18.68
N PRO A 93 -2.38 20.80 -19.37
CA PRO A 93 -3.47 21.80 -19.32
C PRO A 93 -4.81 21.32 -19.90
N HIS A 94 -4.83 20.19 -20.60
CA HIS A 94 -6.04 19.53 -21.10
C HIS A 94 -6.69 18.61 -20.06
N ILE A 95 -6.04 18.35 -18.91
CA ILE A 95 -6.56 17.50 -17.83
C ILE A 95 -6.88 18.38 -16.62
N LYS A 96 -8.11 18.29 -16.13
CA LYS A 96 -8.52 18.87 -14.86
C LYS A 96 -8.54 17.78 -13.79
N LEU A 97 -7.67 17.89 -12.79
CA LEU A 97 -7.61 16.99 -11.63
C LEU A 97 -8.22 17.68 -10.41
N THR A 98 -9.20 17.02 -9.76
CA THR A 98 -9.73 17.44 -8.46
C THR A 98 -9.30 16.45 -7.39
N ALA A 99 -8.40 16.85 -6.50
CA ALA A 99 -8.00 16.07 -5.34
C ALA A 99 -8.93 16.37 -4.16
N GLU A 100 -9.48 15.33 -3.53
CA GLU A 100 -10.48 15.45 -2.46
C GLU A 100 -10.08 14.62 -1.24
N TYR A 101 -9.94 15.27 -0.09
CA TYR A 101 -9.81 14.58 1.19
C TYR A 101 -11.13 13.88 1.54
N SER A 102 -11.11 12.55 1.58
CA SER A 102 -12.31 11.71 1.77
C SER A 102 -12.46 11.13 3.19
N GLY A 103 -11.62 11.55 4.13
CA GLY A 103 -11.59 11.04 5.50
C GLY A 103 -10.37 10.18 5.78
N SER A 104 -10.41 9.36 6.84
CA SER A 104 -9.37 8.38 7.14
C SER A 104 -9.23 7.34 6.02
N TYR A 105 -8.19 6.53 6.06
CA TYR A 105 -8.01 5.43 5.10
C TYR A 105 -9.20 4.47 5.05
N ALA A 106 -9.71 4.06 6.22
CA ALA A 106 -10.86 3.17 6.31
C ALA A 106 -12.15 3.81 5.76
N GLU A 107 -12.36 5.11 6.04
CA GLU A 107 -13.49 5.86 5.50
C GLU A 107 -13.39 6.04 4.00
N THR A 108 -12.20 6.37 3.47
CA THR A 108 -11.94 6.53 2.04
C THR A 108 -12.22 5.23 1.28
N LEU A 109 -11.71 4.08 1.76
CA LEU A 109 -12.00 2.77 1.18
C LEU A 109 -13.51 2.46 1.20
N THR A 110 -14.16 2.65 2.34
CA THR A 110 -15.60 2.39 2.49
C THR A 110 -16.42 3.24 1.54
N LYS A 111 -16.12 4.54 1.44
CA LYS A 111 -16.79 5.47 0.53
C LYS A 111 -16.56 5.09 -0.94
N ALA A 112 -15.33 4.72 -1.32
CA ALA A 112 -15.01 4.32 -2.68
C ALA A 112 -15.79 3.07 -3.11
N LEU A 113 -15.82 2.03 -2.28
CA LEU A 113 -16.59 0.81 -2.54
C LEU A 113 -18.10 1.08 -2.60
N ALA A 114 -18.63 2.00 -1.76
CA ALA A 114 -20.03 2.39 -1.80
C ALA A 114 -20.36 3.20 -3.06
N ALA A 115 -19.50 4.12 -3.48
CA ALA A 115 -19.65 4.92 -4.69
C ALA A 115 -19.63 4.03 -5.94
N THR A 116 -18.75 3.03 -5.97
CA THR A 116 -18.71 2.03 -7.05
C THR A 116 -20.04 1.28 -7.17
N ARG A 117 -20.59 0.79 -6.06
CA ARG A 117 -21.89 0.10 -6.06
C ARG A 117 -23.06 0.99 -6.51
N SER A 118 -22.94 2.29 -6.33
CA SER A 118 -23.94 3.28 -6.79
C SER A 118 -23.69 3.79 -8.21
N GLY A 119 -22.63 3.34 -8.88
CA GLY A 119 -22.30 3.73 -10.25
C GLY A 119 -21.67 5.13 -10.36
N THR A 120 -21.11 5.66 -9.29
CA THR A 120 -20.48 7.00 -9.24
C THR A 120 -19.11 6.95 -8.57
N PRO A 121 -18.18 6.04 -8.99
CA PRO A 121 -16.85 5.97 -8.40
C PRO A 121 -16.03 7.23 -8.69
N PRO A 122 -15.04 7.59 -7.83
CA PRO A 122 -14.00 8.53 -8.23
C PRO A 122 -13.18 7.93 -9.37
N THR A 123 -12.40 8.75 -10.08
CA THR A 123 -11.48 8.21 -11.09
C THR A 123 -10.33 7.45 -10.42
N ILE A 124 -9.74 8.05 -9.40
CA ILE A 124 -8.61 7.51 -8.64
C ILE A 124 -8.97 7.49 -7.16
N VAL A 125 -8.61 6.41 -6.48
CA VAL A 125 -8.72 6.34 -5.02
C VAL A 125 -7.40 5.88 -4.39
N GLN A 126 -7.00 6.56 -3.33
CA GLN A 126 -5.91 6.11 -2.46
C GLN A 126 -6.45 5.08 -1.47
N VAL A 127 -5.89 3.88 -1.52
CA VAL A 127 -6.22 2.82 -0.55
C VAL A 127 -4.96 2.36 0.14
N TYR A 128 -5.00 2.27 1.47
CA TYR A 128 -3.89 1.77 2.26
C TYR A 128 -3.75 0.25 2.12
N GLU A 129 -2.61 -0.29 2.54
CA GLU A 129 -2.18 -1.66 2.26
C GLU A 129 -3.21 -2.72 2.68
N VAL A 130 -3.88 -2.56 3.81
CA VAL A 130 -4.91 -3.53 4.27
C VAL A 130 -6.16 -3.58 3.41
N GLY A 131 -6.36 -2.61 2.54
CA GLY A 131 -7.47 -2.60 1.58
C GLY A 131 -7.18 -3.36 0.29
N THR A 132 -5.95 -3.83 0.09
CA THR A 132 -5.48 -4.38 -1.19
C THR A 132 -6.33 -5.58 -1.64
N GLU A 133 -6.57 -6.60 -0.82
CA GLU A 133 -7.39 -7.75 -1.22
C GLU A 133 -8.83 -7.35 -1.52
N SER A 134 -9.40 -6.45 -0.72
CA SER A 134 -10.75 -5.94 -0.98
C SER A 134 -10.87 -5.20 -2.31
N MET A 135 -9.82 -4.50 -2.75
CA MET A 135 -9.78 -3.87 -4.06
C MET A 135 -9.64 -4.89 -5.19
N LEU A 136 -8.75 -5.87 -5.03
CA LEU A 136 -8.56 -6.95 -6.01
C LEU A 136 -9.85 -7.75 -6.25
N ASP A 137 -10.55 -8.10 -5.18
CA ASP A 137 -11.78 -8.91 -5.24
C ASP A 137 -13.04 -8.08 -5.60
N SER A 138 -12.96 -6.75 -5.54
CA SER A 138 -14.11 -5.88 -5.82
C SER A 138 -14.63 -5.98 -7.26
N GLY A 139 -13.77 -6.37 -8.20
CA GLY A 139 -14.04 -6.30 -9.63
C GLY A 139 -14.26 -4.86 -10.15
N ALA A 140 -13.90 -3.85 -9.34
CA ALA A 140 -14.23 -2.44 -9.56
C ALA A 140 -12.99 -1.60 -9.93
N ILE A 141 -11.93 -2.24 -10.39
CA ILE A 141 -10.66 -1.61 -10.70
C ILE A 141 -10.23 -1.84 -12.14
N VAL A 142 -9.46 -0.90 -12.68
CA VAL A 142 -8.66 -1.10 -13.90
C VAL A 142 -7.21 -1.31 -13.46
N PRO A 143 -6.66 -2.52 -13.57
CA PRO A 143 -5.29 -2.81 -13.14
C PRO A 143 -4.28 -1.98 -13.94
N VAL A 144 -3.32 -1.35 -13.25
CA VAL A 144 -2.35 -0.44 -13.90
C VAL A 144 -1.43 -1.15 -14.90
N TYR A 145 -1.17 -2.45 -14.72
CA TYR A 145 -0.38 -3.22 -15.69
C TYR A 145 -1.03 -3.27 -17.07
N THR A 146 -2.37 -3.17 -17.15
CA THR A 146 -3.11 -3.18 -18.43
C THR A 146 -2.95 -1.86 -19.21
N LEU A 147 -2.59 -0.78 -18.52
CA LEU A 147 -2.37 0.54 -19.12
C LEU A 147 -0.91 0.75 -19.53
N ASN A 148 0.01 0.08 -18.83
CA ASN A 148 1.44 0.22 -19.08
C ASN A 148 1.85 -0.45 -20.40
N LYS A 149 2.15 0.37 -21.41
CA LYS A 149 2.65 -0.07 -22.71
C LYS A 149 4.19 -0.01 -22.77
N GLY A 150 4.86 -0.19 -21.63
CA GLY A 150 6.31 -0.04 -21.49
C GLY A 150 6.75 1.41 -21.21
N GLU A 151 5.82 2.26 -20.80
CA GLU A 151 6.10 3.68 -20.48
C GLU A 151 6.66 3.86 -19.06
N VAL A 152 6.35 2.94 -18.15
CA VAL A 152 6.90 2.89 -16.78
C VAL A 152 7.65 1.57 -16.60
N ASP A 153 8.89 1.65 -16.11
CA ASP A 153 9.70 0.48 -15.80
C ASP A 153 9.36 -0.01 -14.38
N TRP A 154 8.59 -1.10 -14.29
CA TRP A 154 8.27 -1.70 -12.99
C TRP A 154 9.49 -2.23 -12.24
N ALA A 155 10.61 -2.52 -12.93
CA ALA A 155 11.85 -2.92 -12.26
C ALA A 155 12.50 -1.78 -11.48
N ASP A 156 12.16 -0.52 -11.78
CA ASP A 156 12.60 0.65 -11.01
C ASP A 156 11.82 0.83 -9.71
N VAL A 157 10.64 0.23 -9.57
CA VAL A 157 9.89 0.26 -8.30
C VAL A 157 10.65 -0.55 -7.25
N VAL A 158 10.78 0.01 -6.04
CA VAL A 158 11.43 -0.66 -4.90
C VAL A 158 10.77 -2.03 -4.65
N GLN A 159 11.57 -3.10 -4.68
CA GLN A 159 11.07 -4.48 -4.75
C GLN A 159 10.06 -4.88 -3.66
N PRO A 160 10.23 -4.55 -2.36
CA PRO A 160 9.21 -4.84 -1.36
C PRO A 160 7.86 -4.15 -1.66
N ILE A 161 7.87 -2.94 -2.23
CA ILE A 161 6.65 -2.21 -2.62
C ILE A 161 6.00 -2.90 -3.82
N LEU A 162 6.80 -3.22 -4.85
CA LEU A 162 6.31 -3.91 -6.04
C LEU A 162 5.64 -5.25 -5.67
N LYS A 163 6.31 -6.07 -4.85
CA LYS A 163 5.79 -7.36 -4.40
C LYS A 163 4.50 -7.24 -3.60
N TYR A 164 4.41 -6.23 -2.72
CA TYR A 164 3.22 -6.05 -1.89
C TYR A 164 1.97 -5.85 -2.73
N TYR A 165 2.02 -4.98 -3.76
CA TYR A 165 0.89 -4.60 -4.60
C TYR A 165 0.76 -5.42 -5.89
N SER A 166 1.58 -6.47 -6.04
CA SER A 166 1.49 -7.42 -7.16
C SER A 166 0.74 -8.68 -6.77
N LYS A 167 -0.03 -9.22 -7.73
CA LYS A 167 -0.66 -10.53 -7.69
C LYS A 167 -0.40 -11.24 -9.01
N ASP A 168 -0.03 -12.51 -8.97
CA ASP A 168 0.31 -13.30 -10.17
C ASP A 168 1.43 -12.68 -11.04
N GLY A 169 2.34 -11.92 -10.41
CA GLY A 169 3.45 -11.25 -11.08
C GLY A 169 3.12 -9.90 -11.71
N GLU A 170 1.88 -9.42 -11.62
CA GLU A 170 1.41 -8.17 -12.22
C GLU A 170 1.08 -7.12 -11.15
N LEU A 171 1.41 -5.85 -11.41
CA LEU A 171 1.14 -4.72 -10.54
C LEU A 171 -0.27 -4.17 -10.78
N TYR A 172 -1.10 -4.12 -9.74
CA TYR A 172 -2.52 -3.73 -9.85
C TYR A 172 -2.82 -2.26 -9.59
N CYS A 173 -2.00 -1.58 -8.83
CA CYS A 173 -2.19 -0.16 -8.49
C CYS A 173 -0.86 0.59 -8.55
N MET A 174 -0.90 1.92 -8.68
CA MET A 174 0.32 2.73 -8.73
C MET A 174 0.83 2.99 -7.30
N PRO A 175 2.04 2.51 -6.93
CA PRO A 175 2.66 2.84 -5.64
C PRO A 175 2.75 4.35 -5.43
N PHE A 176 2.42 4.82 -4.25
CA PHE A 176 2.41 6.26 -3.97
C PHE A 176 3.07 6.60 -2.64
N ASN A 177 2.37 6.41 -1.54
CA ASN A 177 2.84 6.78 -0.21
C ASN A 177 3.25 5.56 0.61
N SER A 178 4.27 4.87 0.13
CA SER A 178 4.80 3.67 0.80
C SER A 178 5.66 4.03 2.01
N SER A 179 5.48 3.28 3.09
CA SER A 179 6.16 3.47 4.37
C SER A 179 6.55 2.13 4.99
N THR A 180 7.33 2.15 6.05
CA THR A 180 7.44 1.07 7.03
C THR A 180 7.48 1.65 8.43
N ALA A 181 7.46 0.82 9.46
CA ALA A 181 7.68 1.27 10.82
C ALA A 181 9.18 1.35 11.13
N MET A 182 9.55 2.28 12.02
CA MET A 182 10.89 2.40 12.57
C MET A 182 10.83 2.95 13.99
N VAL A 183 11.95 2.93 14.69
CA VAL A 183 12.08 3.53 16.02
C VAL A 183 12.58 4.96 15.86
N TYR A 184 11.89 5.90 16.49
CA TYR A 184 12.34 7.27 16.76
C TYR A 184 12.85 7.34 18.20
N TYR A 185 13.92 8.09 18.46
CA TYR A 185 14.39 8.27 19.82
C TYR A 185 14.85 9.71 20.10
N ASN A 186 14.72 10.10 21.37
CA ASN A 186 15.16 11.39 21.89
C ASN A 186 16.64 11.30 22.28
N ILE A 187 17.54 11.79 21.42
CA ILE A 187 18.98 11.77 21.61
C ILE A 187 19.36 12.45 22.92
N ASP A 188 18.83 13.67 23.16
CA ASP A 188 19.19 14.48 24.33
C ASP A 188 18.83 13.76 25.64
N MET A 189 17.72 13.03 25.66
CA MET A 189 17.26 12.25 26.82
C MET A 189 18.16 11.03 27.06
N LEU A 190 18.56 10.31 26.01
CA LEU A 190 19.44 9.15 26.13
C LEU A 190 20.84 9.59 26.59
N GLU A 191 21.41 10.66 26.04
CA GLU A 191 22.69 11.24 26.48
C GLU A 191 22.64 11.66 27.95
N ALA A 192 21.53 12.30 28.38
CA ALA A 192 21.33 12.70 29.78
C ALA A 192 21.24 11.50 30.73
N ALA A 193 20.79 10.34 30.27
CA ALA A 193 20.81 9.10 31.01
C ALA A 193 22.15 8.34 30.95
N GLY A 194 23.15 8.90 30.27
CA GLY A 194 24.49 8.30 30.13
C GLY A 194 24.54 7.17 29.11
N ILE A 195 23.60 7.13 28.14
CA ILE A 195 23.52 6.11 27.10
C ILE A 195 24.29 6.60 25.87
N ASP A 196 25.11 5.73 25.28
CA ASP A 196 25.82 6.01 24.03
C ASP A 196 24.85 5.92 22.84
N VAL A 197 24.52 7.08 22.28
CA VAL A 197 23.63 7.18 21.11
C VAL A 197 24.29 6.75 19.79
N GLY A 198 25.61 6.51 19.77
CA GLY A 198 26.32 5.94 18.63
C GLY A 198 25.98 4.46 18.39
N THR A 199 25.38 3.81 19.37
CA THR A 199 24.87 2.43 19.30
C THR A 199 23.39 2.38 19.62
N PRO A 200 22.51 2.78 18.69
CA PRO A 200 21.08 2.78 18.91
C PRO A 200 20.56 1.33 19.10
N PRO A 201 19.45 1.15 19.87
CA PRO A 201 18.95 -0.18 20.17
C PRO A 201 18.41 -0.88 18.92
N THR A 202 18.64 -2.19 18.84
CA THR A 202 18.20 -3.07 17.73
C THR A 202 17.34 -4.25 18.21
N THR A 203 17.24 -4.44 19.54
CA THR A 203 16.43 -5.49 20.16
C THR A 203 15.44 -4.90 21.17
N TRP A 204 14.39 -5.65 21.48
CA TRP A 204 13.44 -5.26 22.53
C TRP A 204 14.10 -5.18 23.90
N ALA A 205 15.08 -6.06 24.19
CA ALA A 205 15.83 -6.00 25.44
C ALA A 205 16.68 -4.71 25.56
N GLU A 206 17.29 -4.25 24.46
CA GLU A 206 18.03 -2.98 24.46
C GLU A 206 17.09 -1.78 24.60
N ILE A 207 15.91 -1.78 23.93
CA ILE A 207 14.87 -0.75 24.14
C ILE A 207 14.46 -0.69 25.60
N GLU A 208 14.24 -1.85 26.23
CA GLU A 208 13.89 -1.95 27.64
C GLU A 208 15.01 -1.44 28.55
N GLU A 209 16.23 -1.93 28.36
CA GLU A 209 17.39 -1.53 29.16
C GLU A 209 17.59 0.00 29.13
N TYR A 210 17.53 0.62 27.94
CA TYR A 210 17.71 2.06 27.79
C TYR A 210 16.52 2.83 28.39
N SER A 211 15.31 2.30 28.22
CA SER A 211 14.10 2.87 28.82
C SER A 211 14.20 2.91 30.35
N LEU A 212 14.61 1.80 30.98
CA LEU A 212 14.76 1.70 32.43
C LEU A 212 15.80 2.71 32.96
N LYS A 213 16.95 2.86 32.28
CA LYS A 213 17.96 3.89 32.64
C LYS A 213 17.39 5.31 32.61
N VAL A 214 16.56 5.63 31.60
CA VAL A 214 15.91 6.94 31.49
C VAL A 214 14.88 7.15 32.61
N ILE A 215 14.08 6.12 32.91
CA ILE A 215 13.08 6.15 34.00
C ILE A 215 13.78 6.29 35.36
N GLU A 216 14.83 5.51 35.64
CA GLU A 216 15.61 5.55 36.87
C GLU A 216 16.30 6.89 37.08
N ALA A 217 16.75 7.53 36.00
CA ALA A 217 17.30 8.90 36.02
C ALA A 217 16.22 9.98 36.23
N GLY A 218 14.93 9.62 36.25
CA GLY A 218 13.83 10.56 36.45
C GLY A 218 13.60 11.50 35.24
N LEU A 219 14.08 11.14 34.06
CA LEU A 219 14.01 11.96 32.85
C LEU A 219 12.69 11.79 32.10
N ALA A 220 12.03 10.64 32.21
CA ALA A 220 10.70 10.37 31.65
C ALA A 220 9.90 9.41 32.55
N PRO A 221 8.55 9.49 32.53
CA PRO A 221 7.69 8.60 33.29
C PRO A 221 7.50 7.21 32.66
N GLY A 222 7.87 7.02 31.39
CA GLY A 222 7.74 5.78 30.64
C GLY A 222 8.92 5.55 29.70
N GLY A 223 9.01 4.35 29.14
CA GLY A 223 10.13 3.93 28.29
C GLY A 223 9.87 4.13 26.81
N PHE A 224 8.80 3.56 26.27
CA PHE A 224 8.44 3.73 24.87
C PHE A 224 6.93 3.66 24.66
N SER A 225 6.51 4.13 23.51
CA SER A 225 5.16 3.91 23.00
C SER A 225 5.19 3.52 21.53
N MET A 226 4.06 3.03 21.02
CA MET A 226 3.94 2.67 19.60
C MET A 226 2.64 3.21 19.00
N GLY A 227 2.72 3.69 17.77
CA GLY A 227 1.55 3.90 16.94
C GLY A 227 1.22 2.65 16.12
N TRP A 228 -0.05 2.51 15.75
CA TRP A 228 -0.51 1.39 14.92
C TRP A 228 -0.16 0.00 15.51
N PRO A 229 -0.47 -0.30 16.79
CA PRO A 229 0.03 -1.49 17.48
C PRO A 229 -0.29 -2.80 16.76
N ALA A 230 -1.45 -2.93 16.11
CA ALA A 230 -1.77 -4.10 15.29
C ALA A 230 -0.79 -4.28 14.13
N TRP A 231 -0.43 -3.18 13.45
CA TRP A 231 0.57 -3.22 12.38
C TRP A 231 1.99 -3.49 12.91
N ILE A 232 2.34 -3.00 14.10
CA ILE A 232 3.63 -3.34 14.73
C ILE A 232 3.70 -4.83 15.07
N LEU A 233 2.57 -5.47 15.42
CA LEU A 233 2.52 -6.92 15.58
C LEU A 233 2.77 -7.64 14.25
N GLU A 234 2.14 -7.21 13.15
CA GLU A 234 2.41 -7.74 11.80
C GLU A 234 3.89 -7.59 11.41
N GLN A 235 4.48 -6.41 11.66
CA GLN A 235 5.91 -6.16 11.45
C GLN A 235 6.77 -7.16 12.24
N THR A 236 6.39 -7.40 13.51
CA THR A 236 7.12 -8.32 14.38
C THR A 236 7.07 -9.76 13.85
N PHE A 237 5.91 -10.22 13.38
CA PHE A 237 5.80 -11.53 12.72
C PHE A 237 6.71 -11.60 11.49
N ALA A 238 6.60 -10.65 10.58
CA ALA A 238 7.34 -10.64 9.32
C ALA A 238 8.86 -10.56 9.53
N MET A 239 9.34 -9.74 10.47
CA MET A 239 10.77 -9.59 10.78
C MET A 239 11.40 -10.87 11.35
N HIS A 240 10.60 -11.78 11.89
CA HIS A 240 11.03 -13.06 12.46
C HIS A 240 10.65 -14.25 11.57
N ASP A 241 10.28 -13.98 10.30
CA ASP A 241 9.86 -14.98 9.31
C ASP A 241 8.73 -15.88 9.82
N GLN A 242 7.76 -15.27 10.53
CA GLN A 242 6.56 -15.94 11.01
C GLN A 242 5.38 -15.55 10.16
N LEU A 243 4.64 -16.53 9.66
CA LEU A 243 3.40 -16.27 8.95
C LEU A 243 2.31 -15.76 9.90
N PHE A 244 1.60 -14.75 9.47
CA PHE A 244 0.46 -14.18 10.18
C PHE A 244 -0.84 -14.91 9.87
N ALA A 245 -0.94 -15.52 8.67
CA ALA A 245 -2.09 -16.26 8.20
C ALA A 245 -1.66 -17.44 7.32
N ASP A 246 -2.61 -18.36 7.03
CA ASP A 246 -2.41 -19.44 6.08
C ASP A 246 -2.26 -18.94 4.63
N SER A 247 -2.10 -19.85 3.69
CA SER A 247 -1.91 -19.53 2.27
C SER A 247 -0.79 -18.50 2.03
N ASP A 248 0.36 -18.65 2.70
CA ASP A 248 1.50 -17.71 2.62
C ASP A 248 1.05 -16.26 2.90
N ASN A 249 0.37 -16.02 4.01
CA ASN A 249 -0.25 -14.73 4.34
C ASN A 249 -1.33 -14.28 3.32
N GLY A 250 -2.08 -15.20 2.74
CA GLY A 250 -3.09 -14.92 1.71
C GLY A 250 -2.52 -14.73 0.30
N ARG A 251 -1.19 -14.90 0.11
CA ARG A 251 -0.52 -14.66 -1.18
C ARG A 251 -0.63 -15.80 -2.17
N SER A 252 -0.75 -17.04 -1.69
CA SER A 252 -0.92 -18.24 -2.52
C SER A 252 -2.38 -18.67 -2.70
N GLY A 253 -3.32 -17.96 -2.10
CA GLY A 253 -4.75 -18.20 -2.17
C GLY A 253 -5.49 -17.46 -1.07
N LEU A 254 -6.82 -17.48 -1.11
CA LEU A 254 -7.65 -16.82 -0.10
C LEU A 254 -7.35 -17.42 1.29
N ALA A 255 -6.93 -16.56 2.22
CA ALA A 255 -6.67 -16.98 3.59
C ALA A 255 -7.97 -17.33 4.32
N THR A 256 -7.91 -18.35 5.17
CA THR A 256 -9.02 -18.86 5.96
C THR A 256 -8.75 -18.87 7.47
N GLU A 257 -7.49 -18.74 7.86
CA GLU A 257 -7.03 -18.81 9.24
C GLU A 257 -5.89 -17.83 9.50
N VAL A 258 -5.91 -17.15 10.66
CA VAL A 258 -4.81 -16.33 11.16
C VAL A 258 -4.07 -17.06 12.29
N TYR A 259 -2.78 -16.79 12.45
CA TYR A 259 -1.88 -17.46 13.41
C TYR A 259 -1.52 -16.58 14.61
N LEU A 260 -2.43 -15.67 15.00
CA LEU A 260 -2.21 -14.73 16.11
C LEU A 260 -1.89 -15.44 17.45
N ASN A 261 -2.55 -16.55 17.72
CA ASN A 261 -2.41 -17.32 18.95
C ASN A 261 -1.34 -18.43 18.88
N SER A 262 -0.45 -18.38 17.87
CA SER A 262 0.74 -19.20 17.81
C SER A 262 1.65 -18.96 19.01
N ASP A 263 2.56 -19.89 19.31
CA ASP A 263 3.55 -19.73 20.39
C ASP A 263 4.34 -18.42 20.22
N PHE A 264 4.62 -18.00 18.96
CA PHE A 264 5.29 -16.76 18.68
C PHE A 264 4.43 -15.54 19.04
N GLY A 265 3.18 -15.47 18.60
CA GLY A 265 2.26 -14.38 18.92
C GLY A 265 2.02 -14.23 20.42
N VAL A 266 1.81 -15.36 21.11
CA VAL A 266 1.67 -15.40 22.59
C VAL A 266 2.93 -14.85 23.25
N LYS A 267 4.13 -15.25 22.79
CA LYS A 267 5.39 -14.74 23.34
C LYS A 267 5.51 -13.23 23.15
N VAL A 268 5.21 -12.71 21.97
CA VAL A 268 5.28 -11.26 21.70
C VAL A 268 4.38 -10.49 22.68
N LEU A 269 3.11 -10.87 22.79
CA LEU A 269 2.19 -10.15 23.68
C LEU A 269 2.49 -10.38 25.16
N THR A 270 3.09 -11.50 25.55
CA THR A 270 3.56 -11.72 26.92
C THR A 270 4.69 -10.73 27.28
N GLU A 271 5.64 -10.52 26.38
CA GLU A 271 6.71 -9.53 26.57
C GLU A 271 6.15 -8.11 26.60
N TRP A 272 5.22 -7.77 25.71
CA TRP A 272 4.58 -6.44 25.72
C TRP A 272 3.77 -6.20 26.99
N GLN A 273 3.04 -7.21 27.50
CA GLN A 273 2.33 -7.11 28.78
C GLN A 273 3.30 -6.86 29.94
N ARG A 274 4.39 -7.66 30.03
CA ARG A 274 5.41 -7.50 31.08
C ARG A 274 6.01 -6.08 31.05
N MET A 275 6.38 -5.58 29.87
CA MET A 275 6.91 -4.22 29.74
C MET A 275 5.87 -3.15 30.08
N ALA A 276 4.58 -3.41 29.83
CA ALA A 276 3.50 -2.50 30.22
C ALA A 276 3.29 -2.49 31.74
N ASP A 277 3.33 -3.63 32.39
CA ASP A 277 3.25 -3.76 33.87
C ASP A 277 4.40 -3.03 34.56
N GLU A 278 5.59 -3.02 33.95
CA GLU A 278 6.79 -2.31 34.42
C GLU A 278 6.81 -0.83 34.01
N LYS A 279 5.80 -0.33 33.28
CA LYS A 279 5.70 1.01 32.72
C LYS A 279 6.81 1.37 31.70
N VAL A 280 7.48 0.38 31.16
CA VAL A 280 8.40 0.52 30.05
C VAL A 280 7.62 0.76 28.77
N LEU A 281 6.61 -0.09 28.47
CA LEU A 281 5.66 0.17 27.41
C LEU A 281 4.50 1.02 27.93
N VAL A 282 4.30 2.20 27.34
CA VAL A 282 3.16 3.09 27.59
C VAL A 282 2.19 2.99 26.42
N TYR A 283 0.99 2.47 26.65
CA TYR A 283 0.00 2.40 25.58
C TYR A 283 -0.44 3.80 25.18
N GLY A 284 -0.08 4.22 23.98
CA GLY A 284 -0.35 5.56 23.43
C GLY A 284 -1.67 5.68 22.65
N GLY A 285 -2.48 4.63 22.62
CA GLY A 285 -3.68 4.57 21.77
C GLY A 285 -3.39 4.01 20.38
N ARG A 286 -4.30 4.25 19.45
CA ARG A 286 -4.20 3.76 18.07
C ARG A 286 -3.65 4.82 17.13
N GLU A 287 -3.20 4.41 15.96
CA GLU A 287 -2.72 5.27 14.87
C GLU A 287 -1.57 6.19 15.29
N TYR A 288 -1.77 7.50 15.22
CA TYR A 288 -0.76 8.53 15.49
C TYR A 288 -0.82 9.09 16.91
N SER A 289 -1.66 8.53 17.78
CA SER A 289 -1.92 9.09 19.11
C SER A 289 -0.68 9.16 20.01
N ALA A 290 0.33 8.31 19.78
CA ALA A 290 1.59 8.30 20.53
C ALA A 290 2.56 9.42 20.13
N ASN A 291 2.33 10.15 19.02
CA ASN A 291 3.25 11.17 18.53
C ASN A 291 3.35 12.37 19.46
N ASP A 292 2.22 12.92 19.91
CA ASP A 292 2.21 14.09 20.78
C ASP A 292 2.85 13.84 22.15
N PRO A 293 2.59 12.69 22.85
CA PRO A 293 3.33 12.32 24.05
C PRO A 293 4.85 12.19 23.84
N PHE A 294 5.30 11.64 22.70
CA PHE A 294 6.73 11.59 22.36
C PHE A 294 7.32 13.00 22.20
N LEU A 295 6.65 13.87 21.46
CA LEU A 295 7.05 15.27 21.29
C LEU A 295 7.05 16.06 22.61
N ALA A 296 6.23 15.64 23.57
CA ALA A 296 6.22 16.16 24.93
C ALA A 296 7.24 15.47 25.86
N ALA A 297 8.16 14.67 25.31
CA ALA A 297 9.22 13.96 26.03
C ALA A 297 8.72 13.05 27.18
N GLN A 298 7.55 12.41 27.00
CA GLN A 298 7.00 11.48 27.99
C GLN A 298 7.71 10.12 28.00
N PHE A 299 8.46 9.80 26.96
CA PHE A 299 9.26 8.59 26.80
C PHE A 299 10.40 8.81 25.80
N PRO A 300 11.53 8.09 25.93
CA PRO A 300 12.69 8.22 25.04
C PRO A 300 12.47 7.63 23.64
N PHE A 301 11.59 6.63 23.48
CA PHE A 301 11.40 5.92 22.20
C PHE A 301 9.95 5.95 21.73
N LEU A 302 9.77 6.09 20.43
CA LEU A 302 8.49 5.96 19.74
C LEU A 302 8.67 4.98 18.56
N ILE A 303 7.88 3.92 18.50
CA ILE A 303 7.80 3.05 17.33
C ILE A 303 6.64 3.54 16.47
N GLN A 304 6.94 3.99 15.25
CA GLN A 304 5.93 4.63 14.40
C GLN A 304 6.29 4.53 12.92
N SER A 305 5.29 4.76 12.06
CA SER A 305 5.47 4.86 10.61
C SER A 305 6.45 5.97 10.22
N THR A 306 7.24 5.73 9.16
CA THR A 306 8.07 6.75 8.51
C THR A 306 7.29 7.98 8.07
N SER A 307 5.99 7.83 7.80
CA SER A 307 5.10 8.97 7.46
C SER A 307 5.00 10.03 8.55
N SER A 308 5.45 9.72 9.79
CA SER A 308 5.50 10.69 10.88
C SER A 308 6.78 11.51 10.89
N LEU A 309 7.81 11.14 10.11
CA LEU A 309 9.16 11.70 10.21
C LEU A 309 9.17 13.21 10.02
N GLY A 310 8.64 13.72 8.92
CA GLY A 310 8.59 15.17 8.67
C GLY A 310 7.86 15.93 9.78
N GLY A 311 6.74 15.39 10.27
CA GLY A 311 5.97 15.99 11.37
C GLY A 311 6.70 15.95 12.72
N ILE A 312 7.44 14.89 13.02
CA ILE A 312 8.25 14.76 14.24
C ILE A 312 9.44 15.70 14.19
N LEU A 313 10.22 15.68 13.10
CA LEU A 313 11.39 16.57 12.95
C LEU A 313 11.01 18.05 12.99
N GLY A 314 9.88 18.42 12.38
CA GLY A 314 9.40 19.80 12.35
C GLY A 314 8.86 20.33 13.68
N LYS A 315 8.50 19.46 14.65
CA LYS A 315 7.88 19.84 15.93
C LYS A 315 8.74 19.53 17.16
N ALA A 316 9.69 18.60 17.05
CA ALA A 316 10.53 18.21 18.17
C ALA A 316 11.36 19.39 18.66
N THR A 317 11.43 19.55 19.99
CA THR A 317 12.28 20.55 20.66
C THR A 317 13.59 19.96 21.17
N PHE A 318 13.86 18.72 20.79
CA PHE A 318 15.05 17.93 21.12
C PHE A 318 15.59 17.28 19.85
N LYS A 319 16.81 16.78 19.90
CA LYS A 319 17.41 16.06 18.78
C LYS A 319 16.77 14.69 18.62
N VAL A 320 16.29 14.39 17.42
CA VAL A 320 15.65 13.12 17.07
C VAL A 320 16.65 12.24 16.33
N GLY A 321 16.78 10.99 16.79
CA GLY A 321 17.43 9.92 16.05
C GLY A 321 16.41 8.87 15.58
N THR A 322 16.80 8.05 14.61
CA THR A 322 16.01 6.91 14.17
C THR A 322 16.85 5.65 14.10
N THR A 323 16.24 4.50 14.37
CA THR A 323 16.86 3.18 14.21
C THR A 323 15.85 2.16 13.70
N PHE A 324 16.35 0.97 13.38
CA PHE A 324 15.53 -0.13 12.88
C PHE A 324 14.52 -0.60 13.93
N LEU A 325 13.46 -1.25 13.48
CA LEU A 325 12.55 -1.95 14.37
C LEU A 325 13.30 -2.97 15.22
N PRO A 326 12.99 -3.05 16.52
CA PRO A 326 13.65 -3.98 17.40
C PRO A 326 13.23 -5.42 17.12
N ARG A 327 14.19 -6.33 17.19
CA ARG A 327 13.94 -7.78 17.11
C ARG A 327 13.76 -8.38 18.51
N LEU A 328 12.96 -9.45 18.59
CA LEU A 328 12.96 -10.28 19.78
C LEU A 328 14.30 -11.00 19.92
N ASP A 329 14.75 -11.13 21.17
CA ASP A 329 15.92 -11.93 21.48
C ASP A 329 15.62 -13.42 21.29
N GLY A 330 16.59 -14.14 20.74
CA GLY A 330 16.48 -15.56 20.45
C GLY A 330 16.94 -15.92 19.03
N ASP A 331 16.95 -17.19 18.75
CA ASP A 331 17.35 -17.74 17.45
C ASP A 331 16.13 -17.81 16.51
N TYR A 332 15.73 -16.66 16.00
CA TYR A 332 14.66 -16.55 15.01
C TYR A 332 15.23 -16.34 13.62
N PRO A 333 14.60 -16.92 12.58
CA PRO A 333 14.97 -16.61 11.19
C PRO A 333 14.91 -15.10 10.93
N LYS A 334 15.74 -14.64 10.02
CA LYS A 334 15.72 -13.24 9.59
C LYS A 334 14.66 -13.06 8.50
N GLY A 335 13.65 -12.31 8.78
CA GLY A 335 12.67 -11.79 7.83
C GLY A 335 12.95 -10.33 7.48
N ASN A 336 11.91 -9.59 7.16
CA ASN A 336 11.97 -8.17 6.81
C ASN A 336 10.80 -7.42 7.42
N SER A 337 10.94 -6.10 7.53
CA SER A 337 9.80 -5.22 7.76
C SER A 337 8.87 -5.24 6.54
N VAL A 338 7.58 -5.09 6.77
CA VAL A 338 6.59 -5.05 5.70
C VAL A 338 6.22 -3.61 5.32
N VAL A 339 5.78 -3.47 4.09
CA VAL A 339 5.29 -2.19 3.56
C VAL A 339 4.00 -1.79 4.26
N GLY A 340 3.87 -0.50 4.54
CA GLY A 340 2.64 0.17 4.92
C GLY A 340 2.38 1.35 3.98
N GLY A 341 1.37 2.14 4.32
CA GLY A 341 1.00 3.28 3.50
C GLY A 341 -0.04 2.93 2.45
N GLY A 342 0.03 3.51 1.26
CA GLY A 342 -1.04 3.34 0.28
C GLY A 342 -0.59 3.38 -1.18
N CYS A 343 -1.49 2.88 -2.00
CA CYS A 343 -1.39 2.78 -3.45
C CYS A 343 -2.57 3.52 -4.09
N LEU A 344 -2.40 4.01 -5.32
CA LEU A 344 -3.46 4.64 -6.09
C LEU A 344 -4.10 3.62 -7.03
N TRP A 345 -5.40 3.49 -6.90
CA TRP A 345 -6.21 2.58 -7.69
C TRP A 345 -7.03 3.34 -8.71
N LEU A 346 -6.98 2.91 -9.97
CA LEU A 346 -7.87 3.38 -11.01
C LEU A 346 -9.19 2.61 -10.91
N MET A 347 -10.30 3.34 -10.79
CA MET A 347 -11.61 2.71 -10.65
C MET A 347 -12.21 2.37 -12.00
N ASP A 348 -12.86 1.21 -12.08
CA ASP A 348 -13.68 0.82 -13.24
C ASP A 348 -14.96 1.68 -13.31
N GLY A 349 -15.62 1.68 -14.47
CA GLY A 349 -16.77 2.56 -14.74
C GLY A 349 -16.39 3.98 -15.17
N THR A 350 -15.09 4.26 -15.32
CA THR A 350 -14.57 5.51 -15.87
C THR A 350 -14.46 5.46 -17.40
N THR A 351 -14.53 6.63 -18.05
CA THR A 351 -14.41 6.72 -19.51
C THR A 351 -12.97 6.46 -19.98
N PRO A 352 -12.75 6.04 -21.24
CA PRO A 352 -11.39 5.90 -21.79
C PRO A 352 -10.53 7.17 -21.67
N ALA A 353 -11.13 8.35 -21.83
CA ALA A 353 -10.43 9.63 -21.66
C ALA A 353 -9.99 9.85 -20.19
N GLN A 354 -10.84 9.49 -19.21
CA GLN A 354 -10.48 9.55 -17.80
C GLN A 354 -9.40 8.53 -17.44
N GLN A 355 -9.45 7.32 -17.99
CA GLN A 355 -8.42 6.29 -17.78
C GLN A 355 -7.07 6.74 -18.35
N ALA A 356 -7.06 7.33 -19.54
CA ALA A 356 -5.85 7.89 -20.13
C ALA A 356 -5.29 9.05 -19.29
N ALA A 357 -6.14 9.97 -18.82
CA ALA A 357 -5.74 11.07 -17.95
C ALA A 357 -5.22 10.60 -16.59
N ALA A 358 -5.83 9.57 -16.00
CA ALA A 358 -5.34 8.95 -14.76
C ALA A 358 -3.97 8.29 -14.96
N TRP A 359 -3.76 7.65 -16.11
CA TRP A 359 -2.46 7.08 -16.46
C TRP A 359 -1.37 8.15 -16.61
N GLU A 360 -1.69 9.31 -17.23
CA GLU A 360 -0.78 10.46 -17.27
C GLU A 360 -0.42 10.95 -15.86
N PHE A 361 -1.40 11.01 -14.94
CA PHE A 361 -1.14 11.36 -13.53
C PHE A 361 -0.27 10.32 -12.85
N PHE A 362 -0.49 9.03 -13.07
CA PHE A 362 0.33 7.97 -12.49
C PHE A 362 1.78 8.02 -12.99
N LYS A 363 2.00 8.29 -14.28
CA LYS A 363 3.35 8.52 -14.82
C LYS A 363 4.01 9.74 -14.19
N PHE A 364 3.27 10.83 -14.03
CA PHE A 364 3.77 12.08 -13.47
C PHE A 364 4.27 11.89 -12.02
N ILE A 365 3.46 11.30 -11.13
CA ILE A 365 3.84 11.08 -9.74
C ILE A 365 4.98 10.07 -9.57
N ASN A 366 5.21 9.22 -10.56
CA ASN A 366 6.28 8.22 -10.57
C ASN A 366 7.58 8.77 -11.18
N THR A 367 7.61 10.02 -11.62
CA THR A 367 8.87 10.66 -12.05
C THR A 367 9.82 10.83 -10.87
N PRO A 368 11.14 10.73 -11.05
CA PRO A 368 12.11 10.95 -9.96
C PRO A 368 11.90 12.28 -9.24
N ALA A 369 11.57 13.35 -9.97
CA ALA A 369 11.36 14.68 -9.39
C ALA A 369 10.20 14.70 -8.39
N GLU A 370 9.03 14.15 -8.76
CA GLU A 370 7.86 14.11 -7.88
C GLU A 370 8.04 13.11 -6.72
N THR A 371 8.67 11.96 -6.98
CA THR A 371 8.99 10.96 -5.95
C THR A 371 9.95 11.50 -4.91
N ILE A 372 10.98 12.26 -5.33
CA ILE A 372 11.93 12.94 -4.44
C ILE A 372 11.24 14.04 -3.62
N ALA A 373 10.43 14.88 -4.26
CA ALA A 373 9.70 15.94 -3.58
C ALA A 373 8.76 15.34 -2.51
N TRP A 374 8.00 14.31 -2.87
CA TRP A 374 7.13 13.60 -1.93
C TRP A 374 7.91 13.05 -0.72
N HIS A 375 9.06 12.40 -0.97
CA HIS A 375 9.92 11.87 0.09
C HIS A 375 10.40 12.98 1.05
N LYS A 376 10.98 14.04 0.49
CA LYS A 376 11.55 15.14 1.29
C LYS A 376 10.51 15.87 2.13
N GLU A 377 9.30 16.05 1.60
CA GLU A 377 8.23 16.80 2.27
C GLU A 377 7.43 15.98 3.27
N THR A 378 7.43 14.65 3.15
CA THR A 378 6.53 13.80 3.94
C THR A 378 7.24 12.77 4.82
N GLY A 379 8.41 12.28 4.40
CA GLY A 379 9.13 11.18 5.04
C GLY A 379 8.67 9.78 4.56
N TYR A 380 7.73 9.68 3.62
CA TYR A 380 7.46 8.42 2.93
C TYR A 380 8.67 7.97 2.10
N PHE A 381 8.75 6.71 1.72
CA PHE A 381 9.83 6.23 0.85
C PHE A 381 9.83 6.92 -0.50
N PRO A 382 11.00 7.12 -1.13
CA PRO A 382 11.04 7.22 -2.56
C PRO A 382 10.60 5.88 -3.16
N ALA A 383 9.49 5.87 -3.94
CA ALA A 383 8.91 4.63 -4.43
C ALA A 383 9.77 3.94 -5.51
N THR A 384 10.76 4.64 -6.08
CA THR A 384 11.62 4.17 -7.15
C THR A 384 13.09 4.13 -6.75
N ASN A 385 13.82 3.15 -7.28
CA ASN A 385 15.26 3.01 -7.09
C ASN A 385 16.02 4.20 -7.69
N THR A 386 15.58 4.70 -8.86
CA THR A 386 16.19 5.88 -9.50
C THR A 386 16.13 7.11 -8.59
N ALA A 387 14.98 7.39 -7.95
CA ALA A 387 14.85 8.50 -7.02
C ALA A 387 15.73 8.32 -5.77
N TYR A 388 15.82 7.11 -5.24
CA TYR A 388 16.70 6.80 -4.11
C TYR A 388 18.18 7.02 -4.45
N GLU A 389 18.65 6.50 -5.57
CA GLU A 389 20.05 6.68 -5.98
C GLU A 389 20.39 8.15 -6.29
N GLN A 390 19.42 8.92 -6.80
CA GLN A 390 19.60 10.36 -6.99
C GLN A 390 19.73 11.09 -5.64
N LEU A 391 18.86 10.82 -4.67
CA LEU A 391 18.94 11.38 -3.32
C LEU A 391 20.29 11.07 -2.65
N LYS A 392 20.76 9.84 -2.81
CA LYS A 392 22.06 9.40 -2.32
C LYS A 392 23.22 10.12 -3.01
N ALA A 393 23.17 10.27 -4.33
CA ALA A 393 24.18 10.99 -5.09
C ALA A 393 24.22 12.50 -4.77
N GLU A 394 23.09 13.08 -4.38
CA GLU A 394 22.98 14.46 -3.91
C GLU A 394 23.50 14.67 -2.48
N GLY A 395 23.81 13.61 -1.73
CA GLY A 395 24.25 13.68 -0.32
C GLY A 395 23.09 13.89 0.67
N TRP A 396 21.84 13.70 0.24
CA TRP A 396 20.65 13.94 1.08
C TRP A 396 20.65 13.10 2.36
N PHE A 397 21.03 11.83 2.28
CA PHE A 397 21.01 10.93 3.44
C PHE A 397 22.18 11.15 4.41
N GLU A 398 23.25 11.84 4.00
CA GLU A 398 24.31 12.29 4.87
C GLU A 398 23.89 13.56 5.64
N GLU A 399 23.12 14.45 5.00
CA GLU A 399 22.58 15.66 5.61
C GLU A 399 21.39 15.35 6.53
N GLU A 400 20.52 14.41 6.10
CA GLU A 400 19.28 14.03 6.77
C GLU A 400 19.23 12.50 7.06
N PRO A 401 20.10 11.99 7.96
CA PRO A 401 20.29 10.54 8.15
C PRO A 401 19.03 9.81 8.64
N ASN A 402 18.11 10.50 9.30
CA ASN A 402 16.84 9.90 9.73
C ASN A 402 15.97 9.42 8.56
N HIS A 403 16.12 10.02 7.38
CA HIS A 403 15.40 9.63 6.17
C HIS A 403 15.92 8.32 5.55
N ALA A 404 17.19 7.94 5.83
CA ALA A 404 17.79 6.70 5.32
C ALA A 404 17.36 5.45 6.08
N THR A 405 17.00 5.57 7.35
CA THR A 405 16.84 4.43 8.28
C THR A 405 15.85 3.40 7.78
N ALA A 406 14.64 3.80 7.46
CA ALA A 406 13.59 2.88 7.07
C ALA A 406 13.85 2.25 5.70
N PHE A 407 14.45 2.99 4.78
CA PHE A 407 14.83 2.48 3.48
C PHE A 407 15.93 1.41 3.61
N ASN A 408 16.97 1.69 4.39
CA ASN A 408 18.01 0.73 4.70
C ASN A 408 17.48 -0.52 5.41
N GLN A 409 16.47 -0.37 6.28
CA GLN A 409 15.80 -1.48 6.94
C GLN A 409 15.12 -2.40 5.93
N ILE A 410 14.28 -1.84 5.05
CA ILE A 410 13.46 -2.64 4.12
C ILE A 410 14.29 -3.29 3.02
N LEU A 411 15.39 -2.65 2.58
CA LEU A 411 16.33 -3.25 1.62
C LEU A 411 17.27 -4.26 2.27
N GLY A 412 17.58 -4.11 3.56
CA GLY A 412 18.50 -4.99 4.30
C GLY A 412 17.87 -6.27 4.83
N GLY A 413 16.57 -6.43 4.74
CA GLY A 413 15.83 -7.59 5.23
C GLY A 413 15.93 -8.80 4.30
N ALA A 414 15.47 -9.96 4.76
CA ALA A 414 15.37 -11.16 3.95
C ALA A 414 14.02 -11.18 3.19
N ASP A 415 14.07 -11.73 1.99
CA ASP A 415 12.88 -11.90 1.14
C ASP A 415 12.28 -13.30 1.42
N THR A 416 11.23 -13.33 2.22
CA THR A 416 10.55 -14.55 2.64
C THR A 416 9.04 -14.42 2.43
N PRO A 417 8.25 -15.51 2.39
CA PRO A 417 6.78 -15.40 2.30
C PRO A 417 6.18 -14.50 3.38
N ALA A 418 6.69 -14.55 4.61
CA ALA A 418 6.21 -13.70 5.70
C ALA A 418 6.48 -12.20 5.46
N SER A 419 7.61 -11.87 4.80
CA SER A 419 8.06 -10.49 4.59
C SER A 419 7.41 -9.79 3.39
N VAL A 420 6.71 -10.50 2.52
CA VAL A 420 5.92 -9.87 1.44
C VAL A 420 4.74 -9.08 2.01
N GLY A 421 4.31 -9.42 3.22
CA GLY A 421 3.18 -8.81 3.92
C GLY A 421 1.88 -9.57 3.72
N VAL A 422 0.89 -9.18 4.47
CA VAL A 422 -0.39 -9.90 4.64
C VAL A 422 -1.42 -9.40 3.62
N LEU A 423 -2.15 -10.32 3.00
CA LEU A 423 -3.20 -10.04 2.02
C LEU A 423 -4.48 -10.78 2.43
N LEU A 424 -5.35 -10.13 3.19
CA LEU A 424 -6.55 -10.73 3.77
C LEU A 424 -7.82 -9.99 3.34
N GLY A 425 -8.89 -10.75 3.15
CA GLY A 425 -10.22 -10.19 3.01
C GLY A 425 -10.69 -9.49 4.29
N ASN A 426 -11.34 -8.31 4.16
CA ASN A 426 -11.76 -7.48 5.29
C ASN A 426 -10.66 -7.22 6.33
N PHE A 427 -9.41 -7.08 5.90
CA PHE A 427 -8.27 -6.93 6.80
C PHE A 427 -8.37 -5.71 7.73
N VAL A 428 -9.07 -4.66 7.32
CA VAL A 428 -9.38 -3.51 8.20
C VAL A 428 -10.03 -3.96 9.49
N GLN A 429 -11.07 -4.81 9.40
CA GLN A 429 -11.78 -5.34 10.56
C GLN A 429 -10.89 -6.28 11.40
N ILE A 430 -10.07 -7.10 10.75
CA ILE A 430 -9.12 -7.98 11.45
C ILE A 430 -8.10 -7.13 12.23
N ARG A 431 -7.57 -6.05 11.64
CA ARG A 431 -6.66 -5.13 12.35
C ARG A 431 -7.31 -4.46 13.56
N ASP A 432 -8.61 -4.15 13.50
CA ASP A 432 -9.35 -3.64 14.65
C ASP A 432 -9.49 -4.69 15.76
N ILE A 433 -9.74 -5.94 15.40
CA ILE A 433 -9.80 -7.07 16.35
C ILE A 433 -8.44 -7.26 17.02
N VAL A 434 -7.35 -7.27 16.24
CA VAL A 434 -5.97 -7.39 16.76
C VAL A 434 -5.63 -6.22 17.67
N GLY A 435 -5.98 -4.99 17.27
CA GLY A 435 -5.77 -3.79 18.08
C GLY A 435 -6.50 -3.84 19.42
N ALA A 436 -7.73 -4.35 19.44
CA ALA A 436 -8.50 -4.55 20.67
C ALA A 436 -7.87 -5.63 21.57
N ALA A 437 -7.37 -6.72 20.99
CA ALA A 437 -6.69 -7.76 21.77
C ALA A 437 -5.38 -7.27 22.41
N ILE A 438 -4.60 -6.46 21.68
CA ILE A 438 -3.39 -5.82 22.23
C ILE A 438 -3.77 -4.90 23.40
N GLU A 439 -4.82 -4.09 23.24
CA GLU A 439 -5.31 -3.19 24.29
C GLU A 439 -5.79 -3.97 25.52
N ASP A 440 -6.51 -5.08 25.33
CA ASP A 440 -6.93 -5.97 26.43
C ASP A 440 -5.74 -6.52 27.20
N VAL A 441 -4.65 -6.87 26.52
CA VAL A 441 -3.44 -7.38 27.14
C VAL A 441 -2.68 -6.28 27.88
N VAL A 442 -2.31 -5.18 27.18
CA VAL A 442 -1.36 -4.20 27.72
C VAL A 442 -2.01 -3.15 28.63
N VAL A 443 -3.34 -2.95 28.55
CA VAL A 443 -4.07 -1.98 29.39
C VAL A 443 -4.93 -2.67 30.43
N ASN A 444 -5.65 -3.72 30.03
CA ASN A 444 -6.64 -4.37 30.89
C ASN A 444 -6.06 -5.60 31.63
N GLY A 445 -4.82 -6.01 31.35
CA GLY A 445 -4.15 -7.13 32.01
C GLY A 445 -4.75 -8.50 31.68
N VAL A 446 -5.44 -8.63 30.56
CA VAL A 446 -5.98 -9.91 30.09
C VAL A 446 -4.81 -10.82 29.71
N ASP A 447 -4.92 -12.11 30.06
CA ASP A 447 -3.92 -13.11 29.68
C ASP A 447 -3.70 -13.13 28.15
N PRO A 448 -2.45 -13.03 27.67
CA PRO A 448 -2.13 -12.95 26.24
C PRO A 448 -2.71 -14.08 25.39
N LYS A 449 -2.62 -15.32 25.90
CA LYS A 449 -3.16 -16.48 25.18
C LYS A 449 -4.68 -16.39 25.05
N THR A 450 -5.36 -15.99 26.12
CA THR A 450 -6.82 -15.81 26.14
C THR A 450 -7.27 -14.72 25.15
N ALA A 451 -6.59 -13.57 25.15
CA ALA A 451 -6.89 -12.47 24.23
C ALA A 451 -6.66 -12.87 22.76
N LEU A 452 -5.54 -13.56 22.50
CA LEU A 452 -5.20 -14.00 21.14
C LEU A 452 -6.06 -15.16 20.65
N ASP A 453 -6.49 -16.09 21.50
CA ASP A 453 -7.44 -17.14 21.12
C ASP A 453 -8.77 -16.54 20.65
N LYS A 454 -9.26 -15.54 21.39
CA LYS A 454 -10.46 -14.81 20.99
C LYS A 454 -10.25 -14.04 19.68
N ALA A 455 -9.16 -13.29 19.56
CA ALA A 455 -8.86 -12.53 18.36
C ALA A 455 -8.70 -13.42 17.12
N THR A 456 -8.07 -14.60 17.28
CA THR A 456 -7.96 -15.61 16.22
C THR A 456 -9.33 -16.11 15.79
N ALA A 457 -10.19 -16.49 16.73
CA ALA A 457 -11.53 -16.99 16.42
C ALA A 457 -12.38 -15.93 15.71
N ASP A 458 -12.38 -14.69 16.22
CA ASP A 458 -13.12 -13.56 15.62
C ASP A 458 -12.58 -13.22 14.21
N SER A 459 -11.27 -13.23 14.01
CA SER A 459 -10.65 -12.97 12.72
C SER A 459 -10.95 -14.07 11.70
N ASN A 460 -10.91 -15.34 12.10
CA ASN A 460 -11.26 -16.48 11.24
C ASN A 460 -12.74 -16.43 10.83
N GLN A 461 -13.62 -15.94 11.71
CA GLN A 461 -15.02 -15.70 11.35
C GLN A 461 -15.13 -14.61 10.27
N VAL A 462 -14.38 -13.50 10.39
CA VAL A 462 -14.34 -12.45 9.36
C VAL A 462 -13.87 -12.99 8.02
N LEU A 463 -12.80 -13.83 8.00
CA LEU A 463 -12.32 -14.47 6.78
C LEU A 463 -13.36 -15.41 6.16
N SER A 464 -14.04 -16.20 6.99
CA SER A 464 -15.10 -17.11 6.56
C SER A 464 -16.29 -16.36 5.93
N ASP A 465 -16.71 -15.27 6.58
CA ASP A 465 -17.80 -14.43 6.08
C ASP A 465 -17.40 -13.77 4.75
N TYR A 466 -16.18 -13.26 4.65
CA TYR A 466 -15.63 -12.71 3.41
C TYR A 466 -15.59 -13.74 2.29
N ALA A 467 -15.06 -14.93 2.53
CA ALA A 467 -15.04 -16.03 1.55
C ALA A 467 -16.44 -16.43 1.06
N SER A 468 -17.45 -16.26 1.89
CA SER A 468 -18.84 -16.55 1.51
C SER A 468 -19.44 -15.54 0.54
N LEU A 469 -18.93 -14.30 0.52
CA LEU A 469 -19.36 -13.24 -0.39
C LEU A 469 -18.79 -13.39 -1.80
N LEU A 470 -17.70 -14.16 -1.95
CA LEU A 470 -17.01 -14.38 -3.23
C LEU A 470 -17.57 -15.60 -4.01
N LYS A 471 -18.48 -16.38 -3.42
CA LYS A 471 -19.14 -17.54 -4.03
C LYS A 471 -20.43 -17.15 -4.71
#